data_2aa89c7f35ba4d20271c6feb7c1aece0
#
_entry.id   2aa89c7f35ba4d20271c6feb7c1aece0
#
_cell.length_a   1.000
_cell.length_b   1.000
_cell.length_c   1.000
_cell.angle_alpha   90.00
_cell.angle_beta   90.00
_cell.angle_gamma   90.00
#
_symmetry.space_group_name_H-M   'P 1'
#
loop_
_entity.id
_entity.type
_entity.pdbx_description
1 polymer ?
#
loop_
_entity_poly.entity_id
_entity_poly.type
_entity_poly.pdbx_seq_one_letter_code
_entity_poly.pdbx_strand_id
1 'polypeptide(L)'
;MNLNPLTALSPLDGRYAAKVDALRQHFSEFGLIRARLKVEIEWLKALAAEPHFTEIAAFSQAAVAELDALIANFGPAQAAEVKAIEATTNHDVKALEYWIKDKTKANPEIVKVSEFIHFACTSEDINNLSHALMCEGARQQALLPALDAISGKLVELAHAYAEIPMMSRTHGQPATPTTMGKELANAAYRLKRARARIASVELLGKINGAVGNYNAHLAAYPGYDWEGFARRFVESLGLAFNPYTIQIEPHDALAELFDAFARANSILLDLDRDIWGYISLGFFKQKVKAGEIGSSTMPHKVNPIDFENSEGNLGLANALLKHLAEKLPISRWQRDLTDSTVLRNMGVGLGHALLGYDSLLKGLGKLEINADLMRADLDANWELLAEPIQTVMRRYGVANAYEKLKDLTRGARVSRDGMQAFVATLAIPEAAKADLLKLTPWDYTGKAAELARRI
;
A
#
# COMPACT_ATOMS: atom_id res chain seq x y z
N MET A 1 -9.55 3.00 34.24
CA MET A 1 -9.68 1.79 33.39
C MET A 1 -8.30 1.37 32.94
N ASN A 2 -7.97 0.11 33.06
CA ASN A 2 -6.72 -0.41 32.47
C ASN A 2 -6.87 -0.53 30.95
N LEU A 3 -5.81 -0.21 30.21
CA LEU A 3 -5.79 -0.33 28.76
C LEU A 3 -5.85 -1.81 28.36
N ASN A 4 -6.85 -2.15 27.57
CA ASN A 4 -7.01 -3.47 26.93
C ASN A 4 -7.85 -3.30 25.65
N PRO A 5 -8.05 -4.33 24.81
CA PRO A 5 -8.79 -4.20 23.55
C PRO A 5 -10.22 -3.64 23.69
N LEU A 6 -10.90 -3.81 24.83
CA LEU A 6 -12.24 -3.27 25.05
C LEU A 6 -12.25 -1.80 25.50
N THR A 7 -11.13 -1.31 26.02
CA THR A 7 -10.97 0.05 26.55
C THR A 7 -10.08 0.94 25.67
N ALA A 8 -9.52 0.39 24.59
CA ALA A 8 -8.69 1.12 23.63
C ALA A 8 -9.52 2.15 22.86
N LEU A 9 -8.98 3.38 22.72
CA LEU A 9 -9.62 4.44 21.93
C LEU A 9 -9.48 4.19 20.44
N SER A 10 -8.32 3.69 19.99
CA SER A 10 -8.11 3.34 18.59
C SER A 10 -8.70 1.95 18.30
N PRO A 11 -9.53 1.80 17.26
CA PRO A 11 -10.02 0.50 16.84
C PRO A 11 -8.90 -0.44 16.38
N LEU A 12 -7.74 0.10 15.95
CA LEU A 12 -6.56 -0.70 15.58
C LEU A 12 -5.93 -1.40 16.79
N ASP A 13 -6.05 -0.83 17.99
CA ASP A 13 -5.59 -1.43 19.24
C ASP A 13 -6.70 -2.15 20.03
N GLY A 14 -7.94 -1.97 19.58
CA GLY A 14 -9.13 -2.61 20.14
C GLY A 14 -9.69 -3.71 19.23
N ARG A 15 -10.80 -3.40 18.56
CA ARG A 15 -11.58 -4.32 17.72
C ARG A 15 -10.75 -5.07 16.67
N TYR A 16 -9.74 -4.41 16.10
CA TYR A 16 -8.94 -4.93 14.99
C TYR A 16 -7.51 -5.29 15.37
N ALA A 17 -7.19 -5.33 16.66
CA ALA A 17 -5.82 -5.52 17.16
C ALA A 17 -5.10 -6.72 16.53
N ALA A 18 -5.78 -7.88 16.43
CA ALA A 18 -5.20 -9.09 15.84
C ALA A 18 -4.95 -8.98 14.31
N LYS A 19 -5.67 -8.11 13.61
CA LYS A 19 -5.54 -7.97 12.16
C LYS A 19 -4.36 -7.10 11.73
N VAL A 20 -3.86 -6.27 12.61
CA VAL A 20 -2.73 -5.36 12.37
C VAL A 20 -1.48 -5.74 13.17
N ASP A 21 -1.49 -6.92 13.78
CA ASP A 21 -0.41 -7.38 14.65
C ASP A 21 0.96 -7.38 13.96
N ALA A 22 1.01 -7.73 12.68
CA ALA A 22 2.23 -7.70 11.87
C ALA A 22 2.92 -6.33 11.83
N LEU A 23 2.19 -5.22 12.05
CA LEU A 23 2.76 -3.88 12.07
C LEU A 23 3.29 -3.45 13.45
N ARG A 24 2.90 -4.13 14.53
CA ARG A 24 3.29 -3.74 15.90
C ARG A 24 4.79 -3.78 16.14
N GLN A 25 5.46 -4.78 15.57
CA GLN A 25 6.91 -4.89 15.66
C GLN A 25 7.66 -3.74 14.97
N HIS A 26 6.98 -2.99 14.09
CA HIS A 26 7.56 -1.85 13.38
C HIS A 26 7.13 -0.52 13.99
N PHE A 27 5.83 -0.29 14.19
CA PHE A 27 5.29 1.04 14.48
C PHE A 27 4.80 1.26 15.92
N SER A 28 4.95 0.29 16.81
CA SER A 28 4.74 0.52 18.24
C SER A 28 5.92 1.29 18.86
N GLU A 29 5.72 1.81 20.06
CA GLU A 29 6.83 2.42 20.84
C GLU A 29 7.97 1.42 21.04
N PHE A 30 7.64 0.14 21.28
CA PHE A 30 8.62 -0.96 21.30
C PHE A 30 9.38 -1.06 19.97
N GLY A 31 8.68 -1.01 18.84
CA GLY A 31 9.29 -1.06 17.51
C GLY A 31 10.28 0.08 17.27
N LEU A 32 9.92 1.30 17.66
CA LEU A 32 10.79 2.46 17.55
C LEU A 32 12.05 2.33 18.44
N ILE A 33 11.89 1.92 19.71
CA ILE A 33 13.04 1.72 20.61
C ILE A 33 13.97 0.65 20.08
N ARG A 34 13.43 -0.46 19.56
CA ARG A 34 14.20 -1.52 18.94
C ARG A 34 14.97 -1.05 17.69
N ALA A 35 14.35 -0.23 16.85
CA ALA A 35 15.01 0.32 15.67
C ALA A 35 16.16 1.26 16.07
N ARG A 36 15.95 2.11 17.07
CA ARG A 36 17.00 2.98 17.64
C ARG A 36 18.16 2.17 18.22
N LEU A 37 17.85 1.11 18.98
CA LEU A 37 18.87 0.20 19.53
C LEU A 37 19.73 -0.40 18.42
N LYS A 38 19.11 -0.84 17.34
CA LYS A 38 19.84 -1.36 16.18
C LYS A 38 20.79 -0.31 15.61
N VAL A 39 20.31 0.92 15.40
CA VAL A 39 21.12 1.99 14.82
C VAL A 39 22.30 2.36 15.72
N GLU A 40 22.08 2.49 17.03
CA GLU A 40 23.15 2.81 18.01
C GLU A 40 24.22 1.73 18.07
N ILE A 41 23.82 0.46 18.12
CA ILE A 41 24.75 -0.67 18.17
C ILE A 41 25.53 -0.80 16.85
N GLU A 42 24.87 -0.69 15.71
CA GLU A 42 25.55 -0.77 14.42
C GLU A 42 26.50 0.41 14.22
N TRP A 43 26.16 1.63 14.71
CA TRP A 43 27.05 2.78 14.70
C TRP A 43 28.30 2.54 15.53
N LEU A 44 28.14 2.05 16.76
CA LEU A 44 29.27 1.69 17.63
C LEU A 44 30.17 0.64 16.99
N LYS A 45 29.58 -0.40 16.37
CA LYS A 45 30.32 -1.45 15.66
C LYS A 45 31.08 -0.90 14.45
N ALA A 46 30.45 0.01 13.69
CA ALA A 46 31.07 0.64 12.54
C ALA A 46 32.27 1.50 12.96
N LEU A 47 32.15 2.29 14.03
CA LEU A 47 33.26 3.07 14.59
C LEU A 47 34.42 2.17 15.05
N ALA A 48 34.13 1.06 15.74
CA ALA A 48 35.13 0.11 16.20
C ALA A 48 35.82 -0.64 15.05
N ALA A 49 35.14 -0.81 13.93
CA ALA A 49 35.70 -1.49 12.76
C ALA A 49 36.55 -0.55 11.87
N GLU A 50 36.52 0.79 12.08
CA GLU A 50 37.22 1.77 11.27
C GLU A 50 38.65 1.97 11.82
N PRO A 51 39.71 1.57 11.10
CA PRO A 51 41.08 1.62 11.61
C PRO A 51 41.60 3.02 11.91
N HIS A 52 40.97 4.05 11.40
CA HIS A 52 41.33 5.45 11.64
C HIS A 52 41.11 5.86 13.11
N PHE A 53 40.14 5.28 13.79
CA PHE A 53 39.78 5.63 15.18
C PHE A 53 40.57 4.78 16.18
N THR A 54 41.83 5.17 16.43
CA THR A 54 42.78 4.41 17.25
C THR A 54 42.36 4.29 18.72
N GLU A 55 41.49 5.20 19.21
CA GLU A 55 40.91 5.19 20.56
C GLU A 55 39.90 4.10 20.81
N ILE A 56 39.32 3.55 19.72
CA ILE A 56 38.40 2.44 19.76
C ILE A 56 38.98 1.25 19.01
N ALA A 57 39.34 0.19 19.74
CA ALA A 57 39.87 -1.00 19.13
C ALA A 57 38.73 -1.80 18.46
N ALA A 58 39.06 -2.53 17.37
CA ALA A 58 38.14 -3.45 16.77
C ALA A 58 37.66 -4.48 17.81
N PHE A 59 36.35 -4.70 17.89
CA PHE A 59 35.76 -5.67 18.81
C PHE A 59 36.12 -7.09 18.46
N SER A 60 36.30 -7.93 19.49
CA SER A 60 36.36 -9.36 19.32
C SER A 60 35.03 -9.92 18.81
N GLN A 61 35.06 -11.13 18.21
CA GLN A 61 33.83 -11.82 17.81
C GLN A 61 32.83 -11.99 18.96
N ALA A 62 33.35 -12.18 20.20
CA ALA A 62 32.52 -12.32 21.37
C ALA A 62 31.79 -11.01 21.74
N ALA A 63 32.49 -9.90 21.69
CA ALA A 63 31.86 -8.56 21.91
C ALA A 63 30.83 -8.22 20.85
N VAL A 64 31.13 -8.49 19.57
CA VAL A 64 30.14 -8.31 18.47
C VAL A 64 28.92 -9.19 18.70
N ALA A 65 29.09 -10.47 19.03
CA ALA A 65 27.98 -11.38 19.29
C ALA A 65 27.11 -10.94 20.49
N GLU A 66 27.71 -10.34 21.53
CA GLU A 66 26.98 -9.79 22.68
C GLU A 66 26.13 -8.59 22.24
N LEU A 67 26.69 -7.66 21.45
CA LEU A 67 25.95 -6.52 20.88
C LEU A 67 24.82 -6.95 19.96
N ASP A 68 25.06 -7.94 19.10
CA ASP A 68 24.02 -8.50 18.22
C ASP A 68 22.92 -9.20 19.03
N ALA A 69 23.27 -9.88 20.13
CA ALA A 69 22.32 -10.51 21.02
C ALA A 69 21.41 -9.49 21.73
N LEU A 70 21.91 -8.29 22.05
CA LEU A 70 21.07 -7.22 22.60
C LEU A 70 19.97 -6.83 21.62
N ILE A 71 20.26 -6.72 20.32
CA ILE A 71 19.28 -6.41 19.30
C ILE A 71 18.30 -7.59 19.11
N ALA A 72 18.83 -8.80 19.00
CA ALA A 72 18.04 -9.99 18.70
C ALA A 72 17.06 -10.35 19.83
N ASN A 73 17.48 -10.16 21.08
CA ASN A 73 16.69 -10.50 22.28
C ASN A 73 15.91 -9.30 22.84
N PHE A 74 15.90 -8.15 22.16
CA PHE A 74 15.17 -6.98 22.62
C PHE A 74 13.67 -7.18 22.46
N GLY A 75 12.98 -7.27 23.57
CA GLY A 75 11.54 -7.46 23.66
C GLY A 75 10.82 -6.34 24.41
N PRO A 76 9.50 -6.44 24.59
CA PRO A 76 8.71 -5.44 25.32
C PRO A 76 9.18 -5.22 26.77
N ALA A 77 9.73 -6.23 27.43
CA ALA A 77 10.29 -6.10 28.78
C ALA A 77 11.49 -5.16 28.82
N GLN A 78 12.42 -5.31 27.87
CA GLN A 78 13.59 -4.43 27.72
C GLN A 78 13.16 -3.01 27.33
N ALA A 79 12.16 -2.88 26.47
CA ALA A 79 11.60 -1.55 26.14
C ALA A 79 11.01 -0.86 27.38
N ALA A 80 10.36 -1.60 28.27
CA ALA A 80 9.87 -1.07 29.55
C ALA A 80 10.99 -0.58 30.46
N GLU A 81 12.16 -1.26 30.47
CA GLU A 81 13.35 -0.78 31.21
C GLU A 81 13.84 0.56 30.65
N VAL A 82 13.91 0.71 29.30
CA VAL A 82 14.27 1.98 28.67
C VAL A 82 13.27 3.08 29.04
N LYS A 83 11.97 2.78 29.02
CA LYS A 83 10.93 3.74 29.43
C LYS A 83 11.01 4.13 30.90
N ALA A 84 11.45 3.24 31.78
CA ALA A 84 11.67 3.58 33.17
C ALA A 84 12.84 4.58 33.35
N ILE A 85 13.91 4.46 32.55
CA ILE A 85 15.00 5.44 32.53
C ILE A 85 14.49 6.77 31.95
N GLU A 86 13.75 6.73 30.85
CA GLU A 86 13.17 7.92 30.20
C GLU A 86 12.28 8.72 31.16
N ALA A 87 11.51 8.05 32.02
CA ALA A 87 10.66 8.71 33.01
C ALA A 87 11.44 9.62 33.97
N THR A 88 12.74 9.38 34.18
CA THR A 88 13.62 10.21 35.00
C THR A 88 14.42 11.23 34.18
N THR A 89 14.87 10.84 32.99
CA THR A 89 15.72 11.67 32.13
C THR A 89 14.94 12.66 31.28
N ASN A 90 13.65 12.39 31.08
CA ASN A 90 12.76 13.11 30.17
C ASN A 90 13.35 13.24 28.73
N HIS A 91 14.13 12.23 28.30
CA HIS A 91 14.77 12.21 27.00
C HIS A 91 14.92 10.76 26.51
N ASP A 92 14.20 10.41 25.45
CA ASP A 92 14.02 9.04 24.95
C ASP A 92 15.32 8.42 24.40
N VAL A 93 16.04 9.12 23.51
CA VAL A 93 17.29 8.60 22.92
C VAL A 93 18.39 8.49 23.98
N LYS A 94 18.49 9.46 24.90
CA LYS A 94 19.45 9.42 26.00
C LYS A 94 19.18 8.27 26.99
N ALA A 95 17.90 7.96 27.21
CA ALA A 95 17.52 6.83 28.05
C ALA A 95 18.01 5.51 27.43
N LEU A 96 17.94 5.35 26.11
CA LEU A 96 18.45 4.19 25.42
C LEU A 96 19.99 4.09 25.51
N GLU A 97 20.72 5.20 25.35
CA GLU A 97 22.17 5.24 25.54
C GLU A 97 22.56 4.73 26.94
N TYR A 98 21.89 5.19 27.99
CA TYR A 98 22.13 4.73 29.35
C TYR A 98 21.79 3.24 29.53
N TRP A 99 20.72 2.77 28.90
CA TRP A 99 20.34 1.38 28.93
C TRP A 99 21.41 0.49 28.27
N ILE A 100 21.95 0.90 27.10
CA ILE A 100 23.03 0.16 26.43
C ILE A 100 24.26 0.10 27.32
N LYS A 101 24.70 1.23 27.92
CA LYS A 101 25.84 1.28 28.84
C LYS A 101 25.65 0.34 30.05
N ASP A 102 24.43 0.29 30.62
CA ASP A 102 24.12 -0.61 31.74
C ASP A 102 24.18 -2.08 31.33
N LYS A 103 23.61 -2.44 30.16
CA LYS A 103 23.59 -3.84 29.69
C LYS A 103 24.96 -4.37 29.27
N THR A 104 25.86 -3.51 28.86
CA THR A 104 27.21 -3.88 28.41
C THR A 104 28.30 -3.71 29.47
N LYS A 105 27.95 -3.28 30.67
CA LYS A 105 28.91 -2.97 31.76
C LYS A 105 29.79 -4.13 32.23
N ALA A 106 29.38 -5.36 31.92
CA ALA A 106 30.15 -6.55 32.24
C ALA A 106 31.23 -6.89 31.19
N ASN A 107 31.15 -6.31 29.99
CA ASN A 107 32.12 -6.56 28.93
C ASN A 107 33.23 -5.49 28.93
N PRO A 108 34.50 -5.88 29.27
CA PRO A 108 35.57 -4.89 29.37
C PRO A 108 35.96 -4.21 28.06
N GLU A 109 35.74 -4.87 26.91
CA GLU A 109 35.99 -4.26 25.60
C GLU A 109 34.98 -3.11 25.32
N ILE A 110 33.71 -3.34 25.61
CA ILE A 110 32.64 -2.36 25.36
C ILE A 110 32.69 -1.23 26.39
N VAL A 111 32.92 -1.55 27.66
CA VAL A 111 33.03 -0.53 28.74
C VAL A 111 34.15 0.49 28.45
N LYS A 112 35.31 0.01 27.96
CA LYS A 112 36.43 0.87 27.63
C LYS A 112 36.07 1.96 26.60
N VAL A 113 35.14 1.69 25.72
CA VAL A 113 34.70 2.57 24.64
C VAL A 113 33.24 3.04 24.77
N SER A 114 32.68 2.92 25.96
CA SER A 114 31.27 3.26 26.22
C SER A 114 30.90 4.69 25.88
N GLU A 115 31.86 5.65 25.88
CA GLU A 115 31.65 7.02 25.46
C GLU A 115 31.52 7.18 23.92
N PHE A 116 31.81 6.15 23.15
CA PHE A 116 31.53 6.11 21.71
C PHE A 116 30.10 5.67 21.37
N ILE A 117 29.29 5.26 22.35
CA ILE A 117 27.87 5.09 22.17
C ILE A 117 27.28 6.47 21.92
N HIS A 118 26.50 6.62 20.84
CA HIS A 118 25.95 7.92 20.38
C HIS A 118 27.04 8.95 20.00
N PHE A 119 28.24 8.50 19.63
CA PHE A 119 29.37 9.40 19.36
C PHE A 119 29.09 10.33 18.18
N ALA A 120 29.26 11.62 18.41
CA ALA A 120 29.05 12.74 17.48
C ALA A 120 27.63 12.84 16.89
N CYS A 121 26.69 12.02 17.34
CA CYS A 121 25.29 12.01 16.87
C CYS A 121 24.44 13.09 17.54
N THR A 122 23.43 13.53 16.84
CA THR A 122 22.21 14.11 17.42
C THR A 122 21.12 13.04 17.47
N SER A 123 20.08 13.25 18.28
CA SER A 123 18.96 12.28 18.35
C SER A 123 18.36 11.95 16.99
N GLU A 124 18.34 12.92 16.08
CA GLU A 124 17.79 12.73 14.75
C GLU A 124 18.68 11.91 13.80
N ASP A 125 19.97 11.78 14.06
CA ASP A 125 20.82 10.82 13.36
C ASP A 125 20.32 9.39 13.60
N ILE A 126 19.85 9.11 14.81
CA ILE A 126 19.29 7.83 15.21
C ILE A 126 17.83 7.70 14.77
N ASN A 127 17.02 8.74 14.98
CA ASN A 127 15.58 8.72 14.71
C ASN A 127 15.27 8.56 13.21
N ASN A 128 15.95 9.33 12.33
CA ASN A 128 15.66 9.27 10.90
C ASN A 128 15.92 7.87 10.35
N LEU A 129 17.06 7.27 10.68
CA LEU A 129 17.42 5.91 10.29
C LEU A 129 16.43 4.90 10.86
N SER A 130 16.01 5.08 12.12
CA SER A 130 15.03 4.21 12.77
C SER A 130 13.67 4.25 12.07
N HIS A 131 13.15 5.44 11.77
CA HIS A 131 11.88 5.59 11.06
C HIS A 131 11.94 5.00 9.64
N ALA A 132 13.05 5.21 8.93
CA ALA A 132 13.25 4.61 7.61
C ALA A 132 13.28 3.06 7.68
N LEU A 133 13.99 2.48 8.65
CA LEU A 133 14.04 1.03 8.87
C LEU A 133 12.68 0.45 9.28
N MET A 134 11.91 1.17 10.11
CA MET A 134 10.56 0.77 10.48
C MET A 134 9.64 0.72 9.26
N CYS A 135 9.69 1.75 8.41
CA CYS A 135 8.91 1.80 7.16
C CYS A 135 9.35 0.71 6.19
N GLU A 136 10.65 0.49 6.01
CA GLU A 136 11.18 -0.57 5.14
C GLU A 136 10.75 -1.96 5.61
N GLY A 137 10.91 -2.23 6.89
CA GLY A 137 10.50 -3.51 7.47
C GLY A 137 9.00 -3.78 7.29
N ALA A 138 8.14 -2.81 7.59
CA ALA A 138 6.71 -2.93 7.42
C ALA A 138 6.31 -3.06 5.94
N ARG A 139 6.95 -2.31 5.05
CA ARG A 139 6.75 -2.39 3.60
C ARG A 139 7.00 -3.81 3.09
N GLN A 140 8.15 -4.38 3.43
CA GLN A 140 8.56 -5.69 2.92
C GLN A 140 7.83 -6.85 3.58
N GLN A 141 7.56 -6.78 4.89
CA GLN A 141 7.08 -7.93 5.65
C GLN A 141 5.55 -8.01 5.75
N ALA A 142 4.83 -6.89 5.56
CA ALA A 142 3.39 -6.85 5.73
C ALA A 142 2.64 -6.24 4.54
N LEU A 143 3.03 -5.04 4.09
CA LEU A 143 2.21 -4.25 3.17
C LEU A 143 2.31 -4.72 1.71
N LEU A 144 3.52 -4.95 1.19
CA LEU A 144 3.70 -5.50 -0.16
C LEU A 144 3.12 -6.91 -0.30
N PRO A 145 3.33 -7.85 0.65
CA PRO A 145 2.68 -9.15 0.60
C PRO A 145 1.15 -9.09 0.57
N ALA A 146 0.53 -8.16 1.32
CA ALA A 146 -0.91 -7.97 1.29
C ALA A 146 -1.42 -7.48 -0.07
N LEU A 147 -0.71 -6.52 -0.70
CA LEU A 147 -1.03 -6.04 -2.05
C LEU A 147 -0.80 -7.13 -3.11
N ASP A 148 0.25 -7.94 -2.96
CA ASP A 148 0.53 -9.07 -3.84
C ASP A 148 -0.57 -10.13 -3.76
N ALA A 149 -1.10 -10.42 -2.57
CA ALA A 149 -2.23 -11.33 -2.38
C ALA A 149 -3.50 -10.83 -3.08
N ILE A 150 -3.83 -9.53 -2.96
CA ILE A 150 -4.97 -8.93 -3.67
C ILE A 150 -4.74 -9.01 -5.18
N SER A 151 -3.55 -8.62 -5.66
CA SER A 151 -3.21 -8.66 -7.09
C SER A 151 -3.33 -10.07 -7.66
N GLY A 152 -2.82 -11.07 -6.94
CA GLY A 152 -2.94 -12.49 -7.32
C GLY A 152 -4.39 -12.95 -7.40
N LYS A 153 -5.23 -12.56 -6.43
CA LYS A 153 -6.66 -12.89 -6.44
C LYS A 153 -7.41 -12.21 -7.59
N LEU A 154 -7.08 -10.97 -7.90
CA LEU A 154 -7.67 -10.26 -9.05
C LEU A 154 -7.28 -10.92 -10.38
N VAL A 155 -6.03 -11.35 -10.54
CA VAL A 155 -5.56 -12.10 -11.74
C VAL A 155 -6.29 -13.44 -11.86
N GLU A 156 -6.42 -14.20 -10.77
CA GLU A 156 -7.18 -15.45 -10.73
C GLU A 156 -8.61 -15.25 -11.23
N LEU A 157 -9.32 -14.25 -10.68
CA LEU A 157 -10.69 -13.94 -11.06
C LEU A 157 -10.79 -13.40 -12.49
N ALA A 158 -9.82 -12.58 -12.93
CA ALA A 158 -9.76 -12.07 -14.29
C ALA A 158 -9.66 -13.23 -15.32
N HIS A 159 -8.82 -14.22 -15.04
CA HIS A 159 -8.68 -15.41 -15.88
C HIS A 159 -9.96 -16.28 -15.84
N ALA A 160 -10.53 -16.52 -14.65
CA ALA A 160 -11.73 -17.33 -14.48
C ALA A 160 -12.94 -16.73 -15.22
N TYR A 161 -13.05 -15.41 -15.28
CA TYR A 161 -14.18 -14.70 -15.87
C TYR A 161 -13.86 -14.04 -17.21
N ALA A 162 -12.75 -14.43 -17.85
CA ALA A 162 -12.28 -13.84 -19.11
C ALA A 162 -13.33 -13.88 -20.23
N GLU A 163 -14.09 -14.97 -20.32
CA GLU A 163 -15.11 -15.19 -21.36
C GLU A 163 -16.54 -14.82 -20.92
N ILE A 164 -16.72 -14.27 -19.72
CA ILE A 164 -18.06 -13.92 -19.23
C ILE A 164 -18.41 -12.50 -19.67
N PRO A 165 -19.31 -12.34 -20.67
CA PRO A 165 -19.66 -11.04 -21.21
C PRO A 165 -20.50 -10.25 -20.20
N MET A 166 -20.28 -8.95 -20.21
CA MET A 166 -20.95 -8.00 -19.34
C MET A 166 -21.29 -6.74 -20.11
N MET A 167 -22.50 -6.22 -19.93
CA MET A 167 -22.84 -4.89 -20.42
C MET A 167 -22.13 -3.82 -19.62
N SER A 168 -21.35 -2.96 -20.29
CA SER A 168 -20.76 -1.78 -19.65
C SER A 168 -21.83 -0.74 -19.32
N ARG A 169 -21.57 0.05 -18.29
CA ARG A 169 -22.46 1.14 -17.85
C ARG A 169 -21.71 2.46 -17.78
N THR A 170 -21.45 3.06 -18.95
CA THR A 170 -20.86 4.40 -19.00
C THR A 170 -21.91 5.44 -18.62
N HIS A 171 -21.57 6.33 -17.70
CA HIS A 171 -22.55 7.29 -17.13
C HIS A 171 -23.77 6.60 -16.49
N GLY A 172 -23.64 5.34 -16.06
CA GLY A 172 -24.74 4.52 -15.54
C GLY A 172 -25.71 3.99 -16.61
N GLN A 173 -25.46 4.26 -17.90
CA GLN A 173 -26.31 3.84 -19.02
C GLN A 173 -25.74 2.60 -19.73
N PRO A 174 -26.60 1.74 -20.29
CA PRO A 174 -26.19 0.64 -21.15
C PRO A 174 -25.22 1.10 -22.23
N ALA A 175 -24.09 0.42 -22.33
CA ALA A 175 -23.00 0.77 -23.26
C ALA A 175 -22.33 -0.50 -23.81
N THR A 176 -21.37 -0.32 -24.72
CA THR A 176 -20.61 -1.37 -25.39
C THR A 176 -20.21 -2.51 -24.44
N PRO A 177 -20.51 -3.75 -24.79
CA PRO A 177 -20.17 -4.91 -23.96
C PRO A 177 -18.66 -5.08 -23.73
N THR A 178 -18.33 -5.60 -22.55
CA THR A 178 -16.99 -6.03 -22.14
C THR A 178 -17.08 -7.45 -21.56
N THR A 179 -16.03 -7.89 -20.81
CA THR A 179 -16.13 -9.08 -19.96
C THR A 179 -15.81 -8.74 -18.51
N MET A 180 -16.40 -9.46 -17.57
CA MET A 180 -16.09 -9.28 -16.14
C MET A 180 -14.59 -9.52 -15.89
N GLY A 181 -13.97 -10.50 -16.58
CA GLY A 181 -12.54 -10.74 -16.45
C GLY A 181 -11.69 -9.55 -16.88
N LYS A 182 -12.06 -8.85 -17.95
CA LYS A 182 -11.31 -7.64 -18.38
C LYS A 182 -11.44 -6.48 -17.39
N GLU A 183 -12.58 -6.29 -16.77
CA GLU A 183 -12.75 -5.28 -15.73
C GLU A 183 -11.85 -5.56 -14.51
N LEU A 184 -11.80 -6.81 -14.04
CA LEU A 184 -10.90 -7.21 -12.96
C LEU A 184 -9.42 -7.11 -13.37
N ALA A 185 -9.07 -7.43 -14.63
CA ALA A 185 -7.72 -7.26 -15.17
C ALA A 185 -7.28 -5.80 -15.19
N ASN A 186 -8.19 -4.85 -15.42
CA ASN A 186 -7.89 -3.42 -15.32
C ASN A 186 -7.44 -3.04 -13.91
N ALA A 187 -8.19 -3.46 -12.88
CA ALA A 187 -7.83 -3.21 -11.49
C ALA A 187 -6.49 -3.89 -11.12
N ALA A 188 -6.30 -5.15 -11.52
CA ALA A 188 -5.06 -5.90 -11.30
C ALA A 188 -3.84 -5.18 -11.91
N TYR A 189 -3.94 -4.70 -13.16
CA TYR A 189 -2.85 -4.00 -13.83
C TYR A 189 -2.51 -2.66 -13.17
N ARG A 190 -3.52 -1.89 -12.78
CA ARG A 190 -3.34 -0.64 -12.05
C ARG A 190 -2.63 -0.89 -10.72
N LEU A 191 -3.07 -1.90 -9.96
CA LEU A 191 -2.49 -2.27 -8.67
C LEU A 191 -1.05 -2.75 -8.81
N LYS A 192 -0.74 -3.58 -9.82
CA LYS A 192 0.63 -4.05 -10.12
C LYS A 192 1.58 -2.87 -10.33
N ARG A 193 1.16 -1.83 -11.06
CA ARG A 193 1.96 -0.62 -11.28
C ARG A 193 2.14 0.20 -9.99
N ALA A 194 1.07 0.35 -9.21
CA ALA A 194 1.14 1.07 -7.93
C ALA A 194 2.04 0.34 -6.92
N ARG A 195 1.93 -0.99 -6.85
CA ARG A 195 2.79 -1.84 -6.01
C ARG A 195 4.26 -1.71 -6.39
N ALA A 196 4.57 -1.70 -7.69
CA ALA A 196 5.94 -1.48 -8.17
C ALA A 196 6.47 -0.10 -7.75
N ARG A 197 5.62 0.94 -7.80
CA ARG A 197 5.99 2.28 -7.33
C ARG A 197 6.29 2.30 -5.84
N ILE A 198 5.44 1.68 -4.99
CA ILE A 198 5.70 1.55 -3.55
C ILE A 198 7.05 0.84 -3.30
N ALA A 199 7.34 -0.23 -4.03
CA ALA A 199 8.58 -0.99 -3.87
C ALA A 199 9.83 -0.21 -4.32
N SER A 200 9.69 0.72 -5.25
CA SER A 200 10.82 1.47 -5.84
C SER A 200 11.17 2.76 -5.09
N VAL A 201 10.40 3.17 -4.09
CA VAL A 201 10.75 4.35 -3.29
C VAL A 201 11.99 4.04 -2.45
N GLU A 202 13.05 4.79 -2.68
CA GLU A 202 14.28 4.71 -1.91
C GLU A 202 14.12 5.50 -0.61
N LEU A 203 14.23 4.81 0.53
CA LEU A 203 14.20 5.47 1.84
C LEU A 203 15.57 6.03 2.17
N LEU A 204 15.60 7.32 2.44
CA LEU A 204 16.82 8.07 2.69
C LEU A 204 17.19 8.04 4.17
N GLY A 205 18.48 8.22 4.45
CA GLY A 205 19.01 8.35 5.80
C GLY A 205 20.23 9.24 5.86
N LYS A 206 20.48 9.77 7.05
CA LYS A 206 21.64 10.60 7.36
C LYS A 206 22.22 10.23 8.73
N ILE A 207 23.52 10.43 8.90
CA ILE A 207 24.23 10.42 10.17
C ILE A 207 25.39 11.42 10.07
N ASN A 208 25.10 12.69 10.32
CA ASN A 208 26.01 13.81 10.03
C ASN A 208 25.92 14.95 11.06
N GLY A 209 25.32 14.65 12.24
CA GLY A 209 25.32 15.55 13.40
C GLY A 209 24.18 16.57 13.40
N ALA A 210 24.27 17.48 14.34
CA ALA A 210 23.20 18.37 14.82
C ALA A 210 22.54 19.23 13.72
N VAL A 211 23.25 19.55 12.65
CA VAL A 211 22.75 20.40 11.54
C VAL A 211 23.20 19.88 10.17
N GLY A 212 23.65 18.61 10.09
CA GLY A 212 24.04 18.01 8.83
C GLY A 212 25.42 18.35 8.29
N ASN A 213 26.30 18.92 9.11
CA ASN A 213 27.57 19.46 8.66
C ASN A 213 28.81 18.78 9.28
N TYR A 214 28.65 17.64 9.99
CA TYR A 214 29.74 16.92 10.67
C TYR A 214 30.54 17.76 11.66
N ASN A 215 29.98 18.81 12.26
CA ASN A 215 30.72 19.75 13.13
C ASN A 215 31.45 19.02 14.28
N ALA A 216 30.74 18.20 15.05
CA ALA A 216 31.32 17.47 16.17
C ALA A 216 32.30 16.38 15.70
N HIS A 217 31.99 15.72 14.60
CA HIS A 217 32.84 14.71 13.97
C HIS A 217 34.18 15.28 13.56
N LEU A 218 34.18 16.40 12.84
CA LEU A 218 35.41 17.07 12.37
C LEU A 218 36.18 17.74 13.54
N ALA A 219 35.52 18.13 14.61
CA ALA A 219 36.19 18.61 15.80
C ALA A 219 36.96 17.50 16.52
N ALA A 220 36.38 16.29 16.56
CA ALA A 220 37.01 15.13 17.18
C ALA A 220 38.13 14.52 16.32
N TYR A 221 37.87 14.34 14.99
CA TYR A 221 38.83 13.77 14.04
C TYR A 221 38.91 14.67 12.79
N PRO A 222 39.76 15.72 12.84
CA PRO A 222 39.97 16.63 11.73
C PRO A 222 40.57 15.91 10.50
N GLY A 223 40.06 16.21 9.32
CA GLY A 223 40.57 15.67 8.07
C GLY A 223 40.15 14.24 7.71
N TYR A 224 39.34 13.57 8.55
CA TYR A 224 38.75 12.28 8.21
C TYR A 224 37.57 12.44 7.24
N ASP A 225 37.42 11.49 6.30
CA ASP A 225 36.28 11.45 5.36
C ASP A 225 35.01 10.96 6.04
N TRP A 226 34.40 11.83 6.85
CA TRP A 226 33.16 11.54 7.55
C TRP A 226 31.97 11.35 6.60
N GLU A 227 31.93 12.04 5.45
CA GLU A 227 30.85 11.86 4.48
C GLU A 227 30.89 10.46 3.86
N GLY A 228 32.07 10.02 3.42
CA GLY A 228 32.23 8.65 2.92
C GLY A 228 31.94 7.59 3.95
N PHE A 229 32.32 7.81 5.22
CA PHE A 229 32.00 6.89 6.31
C PHE A 229 30.50 6.84 6.61
N ALA A 230 29.83 7.99 6.73
CA ALA A 230 28.39 8.06 6.94
C ALA A 230 27.60 7.41 5.81
N ARG A 231 28.03 7.60 4.55
CA ARG A 231 27.44 6.93 3.37
C ARG A 231 27.51 5.40 3.52
N ARG A 232 28.73 4.87 3.75
CA ARG A 232 28.90 3.43 3.95
C ARG A 232 28.05 2.88 5.07
N PHE A 233 27.93 3.61 6.15
CA PHE A 233 27.10 3.22 7.30
C PHE A 233 25.61 3.18 6.94
N VAL A 234 25.08 4.24 6.37
CA VAL A 234 23.66 4.31 5.96
C VAL A 234 23.30 3.21 4.95
N GLU A 235 24.18 3.03 3.94
CA GLU A 235 24.00 1.99 2.92
C GLU A 235 24.08 0.56 3.51
N SER A 236 24.91 0.34 4.54
CA SER A 236 24.99 -0.94 5.24
C SER A 236 23.70 -1.30 5.99
N LEU A 237 22.88 -0.32 6.33
CA LEU A 237 21.55 -0.52 6.91
C LEU A 237 20.47 -0.84 5.84
N GLY A 238 20.83 -0.78 4.55
CA GLY A 238 19.91 -0.98 3.44
C GLY A 238 19.11 0.26 3.05
N LEU A 239 19.59 1.44 3.44
CA LEU A 239 18.99 2.75 3.14
C LEU A 239 19.85 3.52 2.11
N ALA A 240 19.28 4.50 1.43
CA ALA A 240 20.03 5.39 0.57
C ALA A 240 20.56 6.59 1.36
N PHE A 241 21.80 7.00 1.08
CA PHE A 241 22.42 8.11 1.80
C PHE A 241 21.96 9.47 1.25
N ASN A 242 21.53 10.38 2.15
CA ASN A 242 21.22 11.76 1.81
C ASN A 242 22.39 12.69 2.22
N PRO A 243 23.14 13.26 1.24
CA PRO A 243 24.26 14.14 1.55
C PRO A 243 23.86 15.55 1.97
N TYR A 244 22.64 16.00 1.67
CA TYR A 244 22.17 17.35 1.96
C TYR A 244 21.00 17.34 2.94
N THR A 245 21.33 17.51 4.21
CA THR A 245 20.36 17.47 5.31
C THR A 245 20.55 18.64 6.26
N ILE A 246 19.65 18.74 7.22
CA ILE A 246 19.71 19.66 8.35
C ILE A 246 19.83 18.84 9.65
N GLN A 247 19.17 19.22 10.74
CA GLN A 247 19.13 18.33 11.89
C GLN A 247 18.36 17.03 11.57
N ILE A 248 17.32 17.15 10.75
CA ILE A 248 16.53 16.03 10.23
C ILE A 248 17.00 15.61 8.83
N GLU A 249 16.71 14.39 8.46
CA GLU A 249 16.48 14.01 7.06
C GLU A 249 15.15 14.66 6.65
N PRO A 250 15.04 15.41 5.52
CA PRO A 250 13.87 16.26 5.23
C PRO A 250 12.54 15.54 5.01
N HIS A 251 12.51 14.22 5.09
CA HIS A 251 11.33 13.36 4.99
C HIS A 251 10.66 13.30 3.60
N ASP A 252 11.27 13.85 2.55
CA ASP A 252 10.69 13.82 1.19
C ASP A 252 10.47 12.39 0.71
N ALA A 253 11.40 11.47 1.00
CA ALA A 253 11.27 10.05 0.63
C ALA A 253 10.15 9.33 1.41
N LEU A 254 9.95 9.67 2.69
CA LEU A 254 8.81 9.16 3.46
C LEU A 254 7.49 9.69 2.90
N ALA A 255 7.45 10.98 2.54
CA ALA A 255 6.27 11.59 1.91
C ALA A 255 5.94 10.90 0.58
N GLU A 256 6.93 10.64 -0.27
CA GLU A 256 6.76 9.88 -1.52
C GLU A 256 6.20 8.48 -1.25
N LEU A 257 6.70 7.77 -0.24
CA LEU A 257 6.20 6.45 0.14
C LEU A 257 4.73 6.51 0.56
N PHE A 258 4.34 7.49 1.39
CA PHE A 258 2.96 7.63 1.84
C PHE A 258 2.01 8.01 0.71
N ASP A 259 2.44 8.87 -0.21
CA ASP A 259 1.68 9.18 -1.43
C ASP A 259 1.53 7.97 -2.34
N ALA A 260 2.56 7.13 -2.47
CA ALA A 260 2.48 5.89 -3.25
C ALA A 260 1.46 4.91 -2.65
N PHE A 261 1.41 4.75 -1.33
CA PHE A 261 0.38 3.96 -0.65
C PHE A 261 -1.03 4.56 -0.83
N ALA A 262 -1.18 5.87 -0.65
CA ALA A 262 -2.46 6.54 -0.85
C ALA A 262 -2.97 6.39 -2.30
N ARG A 263 -2.08 6.36 -3.29
CA ARG A 263 -2.42 6.09 -4.69
C ARG A 263 -2.87 4.65 -4.89
N ALA A 264 -2.19 3.67 -4.31
CA ALA A 264 -2.63 2.27 -4.35
C ALA A 264 -4.01 2.10 -3.68
N ASN A 265 -4.21 2.70 -2.51
CA ASN A 265 -5.49 2.69 -1.82
C ASN A 265 -6.62 3.28 -2.68
N SER A 266 -6.35 4.35 -3.44
CA SER A 266 -7.36 4.96 -4.34
C SER A 266 -7.81 4.01 -5.46
N ILE A 267 -6.92 3.13 -5.94
CA ILE A 267 -7.27 2.09 -6.92
C ILE A 267 -8.19 1.04 -6.29
N LEU A 268 -7.91 0.66 -5.05
CA LEU A 268 -8.71 -0.33 -4.32
C LEU A 268 -10.07 0.23 -3.90
N LEU A 269 -10.14 1.51 -3.53
CA LEU A 269 -11.40 2.23 -3.27
C LEU A 269 -12.32 2.25 -4.50
N ASP A 270 -11.75 2.48 -5.68
CA ASP A 270 -12.46 2.44 -6.96
C ASP A 270 -13.02 1.03 -7.22
N LEU A 271 -12.20 0.01 -7.01
CA LEU A 271 -12.60 -1.40 -7.12
C LEU A 271 -13.69 -1.77 -6.11
N ASP A 272 -13.57 -1.37 -4.84
CA ASP A 272 -14.56 -1.65 -3.79
C ASP A 272 -15.96 -1.16 -4.21
N ARG A 273 -16.03 0.05 -4.77
CA ARG A 273 -17.26 0.68 -5.24
C ARG A 273 -17.85 -0.02 -6.47
N ASP A 274 -17.00 -0.41 -7.42
CA ASP A 274 -17.46 -1.14 -8.61
C ASP A 274 -17.99 -2.52 -8.23
N ILE A 275 -17.29 -3.28 -7.37
CA ILE A 275 -17.76 -4.59 -6.88
C ILE A 275 -19.07 -4.43 -6.09
N TRP A 276 -19.17 -3.43 -5.24
CA TRP A 276 -20.42 -3.11 -4.55
C TRP A 276 -21.56 -2.87 -5.54
N GLY A 277 -21.30 -2.11 -6.61
CA GLY A 277 -22.24 -1.86 -7.69
C GLY A 277 -22.65 -3.16 -8.41
N TYR A 278 -21.69 -4.02 -8.76
CA TYR A 278 -21.97 -5.31 -9.41
C TYR A 278 -22.75 -6.27 -8.51
N ILE A 279 -22.53 -6.25 -7.20
CA ILE A 279 -23.37 -6.99 -6.24
C ILE A 279 -24.80 -6.43 -6.22
N SER A 280 -24.95 -5.11 -6.22
CA SER A 280 -26.26 -4.43 -6.28
C SER A 280 -27.05 -4.77 -7.54
N LEU A 281 -26.37 -4.93 -8.69
CA LEU A 281 -26.94 -5.37 -9.95
C LEU A 281 -27.23 -6.88 -9.99
N GLY A 282 -26.76 -7.65 -9.00
CA GLY A 282 -26.89 -9.10 -8.96
C GLY A 282 -25.90 -9.84 -9.88
N PHE A 283 -24.90 -9.15 -10.44
CA PHE A 283 -23.84 -9.76 -11.27
C PHE A 283 -22.91 -10.62 -10.42
N PHE A 284 -22.71 -10.26 -9.16
CA PHE A 284 -22.10 -11.10 -8.16
C PHE A 284 -23.09 -11.47 -7.05
N LYS A 285 -23.01 -12.71 -6.59
CA LYS A 285 -23.52 -13.21 -5.32
C LYS A 285 -22.36 -13.34 -4.35
N GLN A 286 -22.65 -13.37 -3.05
CA GLN A 286 -21.65 -13.60 -2.02
C GLN A 286 -21.89 -14.95 -1.36
N LYS A 287 -20.84 -15.77 -1.25
CA LYS A 287 -20.87 -17.04 -0.51
C LYS A 287 -21.17 -16.75 0.96
N VAL A 288 -22.20 -17.41 1.46
CA VAL A 288 -22.54 -17.34 2.88
C VAL A 288 -21.71 -18.36 3.64
N LYS A 289 -21.03 -17.92 4.67
CA LYS A 289 -20.33 -18.81 5.59
C LYS A 289 -21.34 -19.33 6.64
N ALA A 290 -21.36 -20.63 6.88
CA ALA A 290 -22.22 -21.23 7.86
C ALA A 290 -22.06 -20.56 9.24
N GLY A 291 -23.17 -20.07 9.82
CA GLY A 291 -23.17 -19.35 11.09
C GLY A 291 -23.03 -17.84 11.01
N GLU A 292 -22.72 -17.24 9.84
CA GLU A 292 -22.75 -15.79 9.66
C GLU A 292 -24.19 -15.29 9.49
N ILE A 293 -24.56 -14.21 10.20
CA ILE A 293 -25.86 -13.53 10.06
C ILE A 293 -25.66 -12.35 9.11
N GLY A 294 -26.27 -12.42 7.93
CA GLY A 294 -26.13 -11.38 6.90
C GLY A 294 -26.87 -10.06 7.22
N SER A 295 -27.96 -10.13 7.97
CA SER A 295 -28.74 -8.98 8.40
C SER A 295 -29.50 -9.32 9.67
N SER A 296 -29.57 -8.38 10.62
CA SER A 296 -30.34 -8.54 11.86
C SER A 296 -31.87 -8.54 11.64
N THR A 297 -32.34 -7.98 10.52
CA THR A 297 -33.77 -7.76 10.26
C THR A 297 -34.29 -8.58 9.08
N MET A 298 -33.45 -8.81 8.06
CA MET A 298 -33.83 -9.52 6.81
C MET A 298 -32.90 -10.73 6.60
N PRO A 299 -33.30 -11.96 6.98
CA PRO A 299 -32.40 -13.12 6.96
C PRO A 299 -31.84 -13.48 5.58
N HIS A 300 -32.54 -13.11 4.50
CA HIS A 300 -32.11 -13.36 3.11
C HIS A 300 -31.10 -12.34 2.58
N LYS A 301 -30.86 -11.24 3.31
CA LYS A 301 -30.02 -10.13 2.87
C LYS A 301 -28.54 -10.37 3.24
N VAL A 302 -27.69 -10.56 2.23
CA VAL A 302 -26.24 -10.69 2.42
C VAL A 302 -25.58 -9.38 2.00
N ASN A 303 -25.15 -8.58 2.99
CA ASN A 303 -24.54 -7.28 2.75
C ASN A 303 -23.09 -7.43 2.30
N PRO A 304 -22.58 -6.56 1.40
CA PRO A 304 -21.19 -6.55 0.93
C PRO A 304 -20.24 -5.89 1.95
N ILE A 305 -20.35 -6.26 3.23
CA ILE A 305 -19.68 -5.61 4.36
C ILE A 305 -18.15 -5.64 4.28
N ASP A 306 -17.57 -6.62 3.59
CA ASP A 306 -16.12 -6.71 3.44
C ASP A 306 -15.60 -5.58 2.54
N PHE A 307 -16.33 -5.22 1.47
CA PHE A 307 -15.99 -4.10 0.58
C PHE A 307 -16.26 -2.75 1.23
N GLU A 308 -17.37 -2.60 1.97
CA GLU A 308 -17.69 -1.39 2.74
C GLU A 308 -16.66 -1.13 3.85
N ASN A 309 -16.20 -2.18 4.53
CA ASN A 309 -15.16 -2.09 5.55
C ASN A 309 -13.79 -1.73 4.92
N SER A 310 -13.48 -2.29 3.74
CA SER A 310 -12.30 -1.93 2.96
C SER A 310 -12.35 -0.43 2.59
N GLU A 311 -13.41 0.02 1.94
CA GLU A 311 -13.60 1.43 1.55
C GLU A 311 -13.42 2.39 2.73
N GLY A 312 -14.09 2.10 3.85
CA GLY A 312 -14.02 2.94 5.06
C GLY A 312 -12.60 3.04 5.62
N ASN A 313 -11.89 1.92 5.73
CA ASN A 313 -10.52 1.90 6.25
C ASN A 313 -9.51 2.53 5.30
N LEU A 314 -9.61 2.28 4.00
CA LEU A 314 -8.75 2.90 2.99
C LEU A 314 -8.95 4.43 2.92
N GLY A 315 -10.18 4.90 3.16
CA GLY A 315 -10.47 6.33 3.28
C GLY A 315 -9.75 6.97 4.48
N LEU A 316 -9.81 6.34 5.66
CA LEU A 316 -9.09 6.79 6.85
C LEU A 316 -7.58 6.73 6.64
N ALA A 317 -7.06 5.64 6.06
CA ALA A 317 -5.66 5.52 5.71
C ALA A 317 -5.19 6.68 4.83
N ASN A 318 -5.93 6.99 3.77
CA ASN A 318 -5.58 8.08 2.86
C ASN A 318 -5.59 9.45 3.52
N ALA A 319 -6.51 9.72 4.45
CA ALA A 319 -6.53 10.98 5.19
C ALA A 319 -5.26 11.17 6.02
N LEU A 320 -4.81 10.11 6.71
CA LEU A 320 -3.60 10.13 7.52
C LEU A 320 -2.33 10.17 6.66
N LEU A 321 -2.22 9.30 5.66
CA LEU A 321 -1.04 9.22 4.79
C LEU A 321 -0.81 10.51 4.00
N LYS A 322 -1.88 11.14 3.50
CA LYS A 322 -1.76 12.45 2.83
C LYS A 322 -1.33 13.55 3.78
N HIS A 323 -1.88 13.58 5.01
CA HIS A 323 -1.42 14.53 6.01
C HIS A 323 0.07 14.33 6.35
N LEU A 324 0.52 13.09 6.50
CA LEU A 324 1.94 12.76 6.71
C LEU A 324 2.81 13.24 5.54
N ALA A 325 2.39 12.96 4.30
CA ALA A 325 3.12 13.36 3.09
C ALA A 325 3.21 14.89 2.93
N GLU A 326 2.15 15.61 3.28
CA GLU A 326 2.12 17.08 3.20
C GLU A 326 2.87 17.75 4.35
N LYS A 327 2.80 17.19 5.57
CA LYS A 327 3.34 17.82 6.77
C LYS A 327 4.83 17.56 6.98
N LEU A 328 5.30 16.33 6.75
CA LEU A 328 6.65 15.93 7.15
C LEU A 328 7.76 16.72 6.45
N PRO A 329 7.66 17.05 5.13
CA PRO A 329 8.69 17.87 4.48
C PRO A 329 8.72 19.34 4.96
N ILE A 330 7.75 19.78 5.78
CA ILE A 330 7.68 21.15 6.25
C ILE A 330 8.18 21.23 7.69
N SER A 331 9.34 21.85 7.89
CA SER A 331 9.94 22.15 9.18
C SER A 331 10.43 23.58 9.25
N ARG A 332 10.45 24.18 10.45
CA ARG A 332 10.98 25.54 10.63
C ARG A 332 12.50 25.48 10.72
N TRP A 333 13.16 26.27 9.88
CA TRP A 333 14.62 26.40 9.85
C TRP A 333 15.31 25.03 9.77
N GLN A 334 16.22 24.72 10.69
CA GLN A 334 16.96 23.45 10.68
C GLN A 334 16.19 22.31 11.33
N ARG A 335 15.19 22.57 12.14
CA ARG A 335 14.17 21.66 12.67
C ARG A 335 13.21 22.38 13.62
N ASP A 336 11.93 21.96 13.62
CA ASP A 336 11.02 22.04 14.76
C ASP A 336 10.58 20.63 15.21
N LEU A 337 9.89 20.50 16.35
CA LEU A 337 9.52 19.20 16.93
C LEU A 337 8.21 18.64 16.38
N THR A 338 7.55 19.30 15.45
CA THR A 338 6.23 18.86 14.96
C THR A 338 6.30 17.54 14.18
N ASP A 339 7.43 17.24 13.56
CA ASP A 339 7.69 15.97 12.88
C ASP A 339 7.60 14.78 13.84
N SER A 340 8.21 14.87 15.01
CA SER A 340 8.21 13.81 16.03
C SER A 340 6.79 13.41 16.47
N THR A 341 5.89 14.40 16.61
CA THR A 341 4.48 14.15 16.94
C THR A 341 3.77 13.40 15.81
N VAL A 342 4.02 13.81 14.58
CA VAL A 342 3.31 13.29 13.40
C VAL A 342 3.81 11.90 13.02
N LEU A 343 5.12 11.65 13.06
CA LEU A 343 5.74 10.37 12.75
C LEU A 343 5.23 9.20 13.61
N ARG A 344 4.80 9.46 14.86
CA ARG A 344 4.20 8.44 15.73
C ARG A 344 2.86 7.89 15.18
N ASN A 345 2.27 8.53 14.16
CA ASN A 345 1.03 8.11 13.52
C ASN A 345 1.23 7.33 12.21
N MET A 346 2.47 7.07 11.78
CA MET A 346 2.74 6.27 10.57
C MET A 346 2.04 4.91 10.61
N GLY A 347 2.17 4.22 11.75
CA GLY A 347 1.53 2.93 11.98
C GLY A 347 0.01 2.97 11.98
N VAL A 348 -0.60 4.10 12.33
CA VAL A 348 -2.06 4.27 12.30
C VAL A 348 -2.55 4.34 10.86
N GLY A 349 -1.92 5.17 10.02
CA GLY A 349 -2.27 5.27 8.60
C GLY A 349 -2.08 3.94 7.85
N LEU A 350 -0.92 3.31 8.02
CA LEU A 350 -0.60 2.02 7.39
C LEU A 350 -1.41 0.86 7.98
N GLY A 351 -1.80 0.94 9.25
CA GLY A 351 -2.67 -0.03 9.91
C GLY A 351 -4.09 -0.05 9.33
N HIS A 352 -4.66 1.13 9.08
CA HIS A 352 -5.93 1.23 8.36
C HIS A 352 -5.81 0.72 6.92
N ALA A 353 -4.70 0.99 6.23
CA ALA A 353 -4.46 0.43 4.89
C ALA A 353 -4.44 -1.10 4.93
N LEU A 354 -3.65 -1.71 5.82
CA LEU A 354 -3.56 -3.17 5.95
C LEU A 354 -4.92 -3.81 6.29
N LEU A 355 -5.70 -3.17 7.16
CA LEU A 355 -7.05 -3.61 7.51
C LEU A 355 -8.00 -3.57 6.30
N GLY A 356 -7.91 -2.51 5.47
CA GLY A 356 -8.64 -2.41 4.21
C GLY A 356 -8.24 -3.53 3.24
N TYR A 357 -6.96 -3.82 3.11
CA TYR A 357 -6.44 -4.91 2.24
C TYR A 357 -6.95 -6.28 2.67
N ASP A 358 -6.92 -6.59 3.97
CA ASP A 358 -7.48 -7.85 4.52
C ASP A 358 -8.98 -7.99 4.21
N SER A 359 -9.74 -6.90 4.40
CA SER A 359 -11.18 -6.89 4.14
C SER A 359 -11.50 -7.09 2.67
N LEU A 360 -10.80 -6.39 1.77
CA LEU A 360 -10.97 -6.56 0.32
C LEU A 360 -10.65 -7.97 -0.14
N LEU A 361 -9.51 -8.51 0.28
CA LEU A 361 -9.10 -9.88 -0.08
C LEU A 361 -10.14 -10.92 0.37
N LYS A 362 -10.66 -10.76 1.58
CA LYS A 362 -11.73 -11.60 2.12
C LYS A 362 -13.01 -11.47 1.29
N GLY A 363 -13.40 -10.25 0.91
CA GLY A 363 -14.56 -9.98 0.05
C GLY A 363 -14.42 -10.63 -1.33
N LEU A 364 -13.28 -10.46 -1.99
CA LEU A 364 -12.98 -11.09 -3.29
C LEU A 364 -13.07 -12.62 -3.24
N GLY A 365 -12.68 -13.23 -2.11
CA GLY A 365 -12.78 -14.68 -1.91
C GLY A 365 -14.21 -15.20 -1.77
N LYS A 366 -15.18 -14.32 -1.49
CA LYS A 366 -16.62 -14.68 -1.35
C LYS A 366 -17.42 -14.47 -2.63
N LEU A 367 -16.86 -13.85 -3.67
CA LEU A 367 -17.59 -13.55 -4.90
C LEU A 367 -17.93 -14.80 -5.69
N GLU A 368 -19.16 -14.84 -6.15
CA GLU A 368 -19.72 -15.86 -7.03
C GLU A 368 -20.43 -15.16 -8.20
N ILE A 369 -19.96 -15.43 -9.44
CA ILE A 369 -20.49 -14.75 -10.62
C ILE A 369 -21.88 -15.30 -11.01
N ASN A 370 -22.76 -14.41 -11.45
CA ASN A 370 -24.09 -14.73 -11.96
C ASN A 370 -24.15 -14.51 -13.48
N ALA A 371 -23.50 -15.39 -14.21
CA ALA A 371 -23.37 -15.28 -15.67
C ALA A 371 -24.73 -15.27 -16.40
N ASP A 372 -25.71 -15.98 -15.88
CA ASP A 372 -27.07 -16.06 -16.49
C ASP A 372 -27.76 -14.70 -16.45
N LEU A 373 -27.67 -13.99 -15.30
CA LEU A 373 -28.25 -12.64 -15.18
C LEU A 373 -27.53 -11.64 -16.08
N MET A 374 -26.20 -11.71 -16.15
CA MET A 374 -25.40 -10.85 -17.04
C MET A 374 -25.75 -11.07 -18.50
N ARG A 375 -25.97 -12.31 -18.90
CA ARG A 375 -26.42 -12.66 -20.25
C ARG A 375 -27.82 -12.13 -20.53
N ALA A 376 -28.75 -12.28 -19.58
CA ALA A 376 -30.11 -11.76 -19.72
C ALA A 376 -30.13 -10.23 -19.82
N ASP A 377 -29.25 -9.53 -19.08
CA ASP A 377 -29.10 -8.07 -19.16
C ASP A 377 -28.62 -7.64 -20.56
N LEU A 378 -27.68 -8.34 -21.17
CA LEU A 378 -27.24 -8.10 -22.56
C LEU A 378 -28.35 -8.41 -23.58
N ASP A 379 -29.07 -9.50 -23.40
CA ASP A 379 -30.15 -9.95 -24.33
C ASP A 379 -31.34 -8.97 -24.32
N ALA A 380 -31.53 -8.25 -23.24
CA ALA A 380 -32.55 -7.20 -23.14
C ALA A 380 -32.17 -5.86 -23.84
N ASN A 381 -30.92 -5.72 -24.37
CA ASN A 381 -30.37 -4.46 -24.86
C ASN A 381 -29.72 -4.62 -26.25
N TRP A 382 -30.48 -5.03 -27.26
CA TRP A 382 -29.99 -5.24 -28.63
C TRP A 382 -29.54 -3.91 -29.32
N GLU A 383 -29.99 -2.76 -28.84
CA GLU A 383 -29.55 -1.45 -29.29
C GLU A 383 -28.03 -1.21 -29.12
N LEU A 384 -27.34 -1.97 -28.28
CA LEU A 384 -25.89 -1.94 -28.14
C LEU A 384 -25.15 -2.24 -29.46
N LEU A 385 -25.78 -3.01 -30.35
CA LEU A 385 -25.25 -3.30 -31.67
C LEU A 385 -25.32 -2.13 -32.65
N ALA A 386 -25.97 -1.01 -32.29
CA ALA A 386 -25.98 0.19 -33.12
C ALA A 386 -24.55 0.70 -33.39
N GLU A 387 -23.64 0.59 -32.43
CA GLU A 387 -22.24 1.04 -32.57
C GLU A 387 -21.49 0.24 -33.66
N PRO A 388 -21.39 -1.10 -33.63
CA PRO A 388 -20.69 -1.84 -34.67
C PRO A 388 -21.37 -1.72 -36.04
N ILE A 389 -22.70 -1.69 -36.09
CA ILE A 389 -23.44 -1.51 -37.33
C ILE A 389 -23.12 -0.17 -37.96
N GLN A 390 -23.18 0.92 -37.18
CA GLN A 390 -22.81 2.25 -37.66
C GLN A 390 -21.37 2.29 -38.19
N THR A 391 -20.46 1.65 -37.48
CA THR A 391 -19.03 1.62 -37.84
C THR A 391 -18.83 0.89 -39.19
N VAL A 392 -19.54 -0.24 -39.41
CA VAL A 392 -19.50 -0.96 -40.68
C VAL A 392 -20.16 -0.17 -41.81
N MET A 393 -21.31 0.51 -41.53
CA MET A 393 -21.95 1.40 -42.50
C MET A 393 -20.99 2.53 -42.95
N ARG A 394 -20.28 3.14 -42.02
CA ARG A 394 -19.26 4.19 -42.33
C ARG A 394 -18.11 3.63 -43.19
N ARG A 395 -17.62 2.42 -42.89
CA ARG A 395 -16.59 1.75 -43.67
C ARG A 395 -16.98 1.62 -45.14
N TYR A 396 -18.26 1.34 -45.42
CA TYR A 396 -18.75 1.16 -46.76
C TYR A 396 -19.42 2.41 -47.35
N GLY A 397 -19.23 3.61 -46.76
CA GLY A 397 -19.69 4.87 -47.32
C GLY A 397 -21.19 5.08 -47.30
N VAL A 398 -21.93 4.38 -46.43
CA VAL A 398 -23.37 4.57 -46.29
C VAL A 398 -23.66 5.97 -45.75
N ALA A 399 -24.38 6.81 -46.53
CA ALA A 399 -24.72 8.16 -46.12
C ALA A 399 -25.65 8.19 -44.91
N ASN A 400 -25.45 9.18 -44.02
CA ASN A 400 -26.26 9.40 -42.82
C ASN A 400 -26.37 8.14 -41.90
N ALA A 401 -25.23 7.44 -41.71
CA ALA A 401 -25.20 6.21 -40.95
C ALA A 401 -25.70 6.38 -39.50
N TYR A 402 -25.30 7.48 -38.84
CA TYR A 402 -25.75 7.80 -37.49
C TYR A 402 -27.23 8.10 -37.40
N GLU A 403 -27.75 8.96 -38.33
CA GLU A 403 -29.15 9.38 -38.35
C GLU A 403 -30.09 8.22 -38.58
N LYS A 404 -29.75 7.29 -39.48
CA LYS A 404 -30.54 6.07 -39.77
C LYS A 404 -30.68 5.19 -38.54
N LEU A 405 -29.58 4.98 -37.74
CA LEU A 405 -29.64 4.23 -36.54
C LEU A 405 -30.34 4.95 -35.40
N LYS A 406 -30.16 6.28 -35.30
CA LYS A 406 -30.86 7.11 -34.34
C LYS A 406 -32.38 7.02 -34.51
N ASP A 407 -32.86 6.99 -35.72
CA ASP A 407 -34.30 6.88 -36.01
C ASP A 407 -34.83 5.50 -35.62
N LEU A 408 -33.99 4.41 -35.73
CA LEU A 408 -34.35 3.07 -35.34
C LEU A 408 -34.35 2.92 -33.77
N THR A 409 -33.42 3.56 -33.07
CA THR A 409 -33.19 3.35 -31.64
C THR A 409 -33.88 4.39 -30.74
N ARG A 410 -34.38 5.50 -31.28
CA ARG A 410 -34.93 6.61 -30.51
C ARG A 410 -36.29 6.28 -29.93
N GLY A 411 -36.36 6.16 -28.60
CA GLY A 411 -37.62 6.04 -27.85
C GLY A 411 -38.26 4.64 -27.82
N ALA A 412 -37.62 3.61 -28.41
CA ALA A 412 -38.09 2.24 -28.37
C ALA A 412 -36.93 1.29 -28.09
N ARG A 413 -37.18 0.22 -27.28
CA ARG A 413 -36.26 -0.90 -27.19
C ARG A 413 -36.22 -1.62 -28.54
N VAL A 414 -35.03 -1.82 -29.06
CA VAL A 414 -34.83 -2.54 -30.31
C VAL A 414 -34.72 -4.03 -30.00
N SER A 415 -35.61 -4.83 -30.62
CA SER A 415 -35.52 -6.26 -30.52
C SER A 415 -34.46 -6.84 -31.47
N ARG A 416 -34.08 -8.10 -31.25
CA ARG A 416 -33.23 -8.88 -32.17
C ARG A 416 -33.73 -8.80 -33.60
N ASP A 417 -35.03 -9.10 -33.81
CA ASP A 417 -35.62 -9.13 -35.13
C ASP A 417 -35.63 -7.75 -35.81
N GLY A 418 -35.89 -6.70 -35.03
CA GLY A 418 -35.83 -5.29 -35.51
C GLY A 418 -34.43 -4.91 -35.96
N MET A 419 -33.39 -5.27 -35.20
CA MET A 419 -32.00 -5.04 -35.58
C MET A 419 -31.59 -5.84 -36.82
N GLN A 420 -31.97 -7.11 -36.91
CA GLN A 420 -31.68 -7.94 -38.05
C GLN A 420 -32.42 -7.48 -39.32
N ALA A 421 -33.69 -7.08 -39.20
CA ALA A 421 -34.45 -6.47 -40.30
C ALA A 421 -33.78 -5.19 -40.81
N PHE A 422 -33.31 -4.34 -39.93
CA PHE A 422 -32.57 -3.15 -40.32
C PHE A 422 -31.27 -3.48 -41.06
N VAL A 423 -30.45 -4.40 -40.56
CA VAL A 423 -29.19 -4.83 -41.19
C VAL A 423 -29.47 -5.38 -42.61
N ALA A 424 -30.55 -6.12 -42.82
CA ALA A 424 -30.93 -6.66 -44.12
C ALA A 424 -31.18 -5.59 -45.17
N THR A 425 -31.63 -4.38 -44.77
CA THR A 425 -31.88 -3.22 -45.68
C THR A 425 -30.63 -2.44 -46.08
N LEU A 426 -29.47 -2.68 -45.42
CA LEU A 426 -28.27 -1.88 -45.64
C LEU A 426 -27.66 -2.11 -47.03
N ALA A 427 -27.25 -1.03 -47.71
CA ALA A 427 -26.48 -1.07 -48.95
C ALA A 427 -24.99 -1.29 -48.71
N ILE A 428 -24.62 -2.46 -48.21
CA ILE A 428 -23.25 -2.91 -47.95
C ILE A 428 -23.00 -4.27 -48.57
N PRO A 429 -21.75 -4.74 -48.74
CA PRO A 429 -21.47 -6.05 -49.27
C PRO A 429 -22.15 -7.19 -48.49
N GLU A 430 -22.65 -8.20 -49.20
CA GLU A 430 -23.41 -9.33 -48.59
C GLU A 430 -22.58 -10.08 -47.50
N ALA A 431 -21.27 -10.21 -47.69
CA ALA A 431 -20.38 -10.77 -46.65
C ALA A 431 -20.41 -9.97 -45.36
N ALA A 432 -20.31 -8.64 -45.45
CA ALA A 432 -20.38 -7.76 -44.28
C ALA A 432 -21.76 -7.78 -43.61
N LYS A 433 -22.82 -7.90 -44.44
CA LYS A 433 -24.20 -8.04 -43.95
C LYS A 433 -24.38 -9.35 -43.18
N ALA A 434 -23.85 -10.46 -43.73
CA ALA A 434 -23.89 -11.77 -43.11
C ALA A 434 -23.12 -11.80 -41.76
N ASP A 435 -22.01 -11.10 -41.65
CA ASP A 435 -21.25 -10.99 -40.40
C ASP A 435 -22.01 -10.16 -39.33
N LEU A 436 -22.64 -9.05 -39.73
CA LEU A 436 -23.47 -8.28 -38.82
C LEU A 436 -24.71 -9.05 -38.33
N LEU A 437 -25.33 -9.85 -39.18
CA LEU A 437 -26.49 -10.67 -38.79
C LEU A 437 -26.16 -11.78 -37.78
N LYS A 438 -24.91 -12.22 -37.70
CA LYS A 438 -24.44 -13.19 -36.71
C LYS A 438 -24.12 -12.53 -35.38
N LEU A 439 -23.85 -11.22 -35.36
CA LEU A 439 -23.40 -10.52 -34.18
C LEU A 439 -24.52 -10.46 -33.14
N THR A 440 -24.12 -10.73 -31.90
CA THR A 440 -25.00 -10.60 -30.72
C THR A 440 -24.38 -9.67 -29.68
N PRO A 441 -25.15 -9.09 -28.75
CA PRO A 441 -24.58 -8.29 -27.67
C PRO A 441 -23.55 -9.01 -26.81
N TRP A 442 -23.68 -10.32 -26.62
CA TRP A 442 -22.73 -11.11 -25.81
C TRP A 442 -21.47 -11.54 -26.57
N ASP A 443 -21.49 -11.53 -27.91
CA ASP A 443 -20.30 -11.81 -28.73
C ASP A 443 -19.51 -10.52 -29.06
N TYR A 444 -20.12 -9.35 -28.87
CA TYR A 444 -19.52 -8.05 -29.18
C TYR A 444 -18.61 -7.54 -28.06
N THR A 445 -17.64 -8.35 -27.64
CA THR A 445 -16.71 -8.04 -26.54
C THR A 445 -15.29 -7.70 -27.02
N GLY A 446 -15.07 -7.68 -28.33
CA GLY A 446 -13.78 -7.35 -28.94
C GLY A 446 -12.64 -8.23 -28.39
N LYS A 447 -11.58 -7.61 -27.90
CA LYS A 447 -10.41 -8.30 -27.32
C LYS A 447 -10.49 -8.48 -25.79
N ALA A 448 -11.65 -8.31 -25.17
CA ALA A 448 -11.74 -8.30 -23.71
C ALA A 448 -11.24 -9.61 -23.10
N ALA A 449 -11.61 -10.76 -23.62
CA ALA A 449 -11.17 -12.07 -23.13
C ALA A 449 -9.64 -12.27 -23.28
N GLU A 450 -9.08 -11.86 -24.42
CA GLU A 450 -7.62 -11.91 -24.66
C GLU A 450 -6.87 -11.02 -23.66
N LEU A 451 -7.35 -9.79 -23.43
CA LEU A 451 -6.77 -8.84 -22.47
C LEU A 451 -6.86 -9.37 -21.04
N ALA A 452 -7.98 -10.00 -20.68
CA ALA A 452 -8.14 -10.59 -19.36
C ALA A 452 -7.15 -11.74 -19.10
N ARG A 453 -6.85 -12.57 -20.11
CA ARG A 453 -5.91 -13.69 -19.97
C ARG A 453 -4.44 -13.28 -19.99
N ARG A 454 -4.14 -12.10 -20.49
CA ARG A 454 -2.77 -11.62 -20.67
C ARG A 454 -2.21 -10.90 -19.42
N ILE A 455 -3.05 -10.58 -18.43
CA ILE A 455 -2.62 -9.94 -17.20
C ILE A 455 -1.73 -10.89 -16.37
#